data_dae884a66bf26c2534f24555dca29a1e
#
_entry.id   dae884a66bf26c2534f24555dca29a1e
#
_cell.length_a   1.000
_cell.length_b   1.000
_cell.length_c   1.000
_cell.angle_alpha   90.00
_cell.angle_beta   90.00
_cell.angle_gamma   90.00
#
_symmetry.space_group_name_H-M   'P 1'
#
loop_
_entity.id
_entity.type
_entity.pdbx_description
1 polymer ?
#
loop_
_entity_poly.entity_id
_entity_poly.type
_entity_poly.pdbx_seq_one_letter_code
_entity_poly.pdbx_strand_id
1 'polypeptide(L)'
;AVRSASRKRIIDVAEAAWDYKFSGEPLIVATSGRYEYRNKGIDVFLEAAYRSLYDTELQRQVLMLIQVPAWVKSPRADLQERLRQGGTYNEPLPEPVITHDLHEAWNDPVLNFLRSHGMKNDKESCVKVIFVPCYLDGNDGIFEKPYYDLLIGDDLAAYPSYYEPWGYTPLEAVAFHVPCITTSLSGFGVWACTS
;
A
#
# COMPACT_ATOMS: atom_id res chain seq x y z
N ALA A 1 4.28 14.10 15.93
CA ALA A 1 5.57 14.17 15.22
C ALA A 1 5.80 12.91 14.37
N VAL A 2 5.78 11.69 14.95
CA VAL A 2 6.06 10.43 14.22
C VAL A 2 5.08 10.18 13.07
N ARG A 3 3.76 10.25 13.34
CA ARG A 3 2.72 10.08 12.31
C ARG A 3 2.92 11.01 11.11
N SER A 4 3.19 12.28 11.37
CA SER A 4 3.39 13.27 10.30
C SER A 4 4.62 12.96 9.45
N ALA A 5 5.72 12.53 10.07
CA ALA A 5 6.93 12.13 9.35
C ALA A 5 6.72 10.84 8.52
N SER A 6 5.95 9.89 9.03
CA SER A 6 5.60 8.66 8.32
C SER A 6 4.71 8.94 7.12
N ARG A 7 3.65 9.71 7.31
CA ARG A 7 2.77 10.14 6.20
C ARG A 7 3.54 10.86 5.11
N LYS A 8 4.40 11.81 5.51
CA LYS A 8 5.24 12.53 4.56
C LYS A 8 6.09 11.55 3.74
N ARG A 9 6.75 10.58 4.38
CA ARG A 9 7.57 9.62 3.67
C ARG A 9 6.77 8.76 2.71
N ILE A 10 5.60 8.28 3.12
CA ILE A 10 4.69 7.48 2.27
C ILE A 10 4.27 8.30 1.03
N ILE A 11 3.87 9.54 1.23
CA ILE A 11 3.45 10.44 0.14
C ILE A 11 4.62 10.77 -0.77
N ASP A 12 5.79 11.10 -0.23
CA ASP A 12 7.00 11.39 -1.01
C ASP A 12 7.38 10.21 -1.92
N VAL A 13 7.31 8.98 -1.41
CA VAL A 13 7.60 7.76 -2.19
C VAL A 13 6.59 7.59 -3.31
N ALA A 14 5.31 7.72 -3.01
CA ALA A 14 4.25 7.60 -4.00
C ALA A 14 4.39 8.66 -5.10
N GLU A 15 4.54 9.91 -4.73
CA GLU A 15 4.65 11.03 -5.68
C GLU A 15 5.94 10.99 -6.51
N ALA A 16 6.99 10.35 -6.03
CA ALA A 16 8.20 10.13 -6.81
C ALA A 16 8.00 9.13 -7.97
N ALA A 17 6.97 8.29 -7.91
CA ALA A 17 6.68 7.31 -8.95
C ALA A 17 5.93 7.90 -10.16
N TRP A 18 5.31 9.08 -10.03
CA TRP A 18 4.50 9.70 -11.10
C TRP A 18 4.89 11.16 -11.38
N ASP A 19 4.15 11.82 -12.24
CA ASP A 19 4.43 13.16 -12.79
C ASP A 19 3.55 14.27 -12.20
N TYR A 20 2.89 14.02 -11.08
CA TYR A 20 2.02 14.97 -10.40
C TYR A 20 2.16 14.86 -8.88
N LYS A 21 1.58 15.81 -8.16
CA LYS A 21 1.44 15.80 -6.72
C LYS A 21 -0.03 15.63 -6.35
N PHE A 22 -0.30 15.08 -5.15
CA PHE A 22 -1.65 15.11 -4.61
C PHE A 22 -2.14 16.57 -4.49
N SER A 23 -3.43 16.78 -4.77
CA SER A 23 -4.05 18.10 -4.63
C SER A 23 -4.30 18.49 -3.16
N GLY A 24 -4.16 17.55 -2.24
CA GLY A 24 -4.35 17.71 -0.80
C GLY A 24 -3.86 16.48 -0.06
N GLU A 25 -4.10 16.39 1.22
CA GLU A 25 -3.75 15.22 2.04
C GLU A 25 -4.58 13.99 1.62
N PRO A 26 -3.99 12.94 1.05
CA PRO A 26 -4.72 11.73 0.71
C PRO A 26 -5.12 10.94 1.95
N LEU A 27 -6.16 10.11 1.83
CA LEU A 27 -6.38 9.02 2.76
C LEU A 27 -5.38 7.90 2.47
N ILE A 28 -4.66 7.45 3.48
CA ILE A 28 -3.73 6.34 3.35
C ILE A 28 -4.39 5.09 3.91
N VAL A 29 -4.61 4.11 3.05
CA VAL A 29 -5.21 2.82 3.39
C VAL A 29 -4.20 1.72 3.09
N ALA A 30 -3.86 0.89 4.06
CA ALA A 30 -2.86 -0.15 3.88
C ALA A 30 -3.38 -1.55 4.18
N THR A 31 -2.84 -2.53 3.49
CA THR A 31 -2.88 -3.94 3.88
C THR A 31 -1.46 -4.47 4.00
N SER A 32 -1.25 -5.40 4.93
CA SER A 32 0.07 -5.95 5.21
C SER A 32 -0.02 -7.40 5.70
N GLY A 33 1.09 -8.09 5.68
CA GLY A 33 1.19 -9.48 6.14
C GLY A 33 2.00 -10.35 5.18
N ARG A 34 1.83 -11.66 5.28
CA ARG A 34 2.45 -12.61 4.35
C ARG A 34 1.82 -12.49 2.97
N TYR A 35 2.61 -12.73 1.93
CA TYR A 35 2.12 -12.70 0.56
C TYR A 35 1.30 -13.95 0.21
N GLU A 36 0.11 -14.01 0.73
CA GLU A 36 -0.90 -15.02 0.42
C GLU A 36 -2.08 -14.34 -0.31
N TYR A 37 -1.95 -14.16 -1.63
CA TYR A 37 -2.79 -13.30 -2.47
C TYR A 37 -4.29 -13.47 -2.22
N ARG A 38 -4.78 -14.72 -2.22
CA ARG A 38 -6.20 -15.02 -1.95
C ARG A 38 -6.49 -15.07 -0.45
N ASN A 39 -5.72 -15.83 0.30
CA ASN A 39 -6.01 -16.09 1.71
C ASN A 39 -6.03 -14.82 2.56
N LYS A 40 -5.13 -13.87 2.27
CA LYS A 40 -5.08 -12.57 2.94
C LYS A 40 -6.03 -11.52 2.34
N GLY A 41 -6.81 -11.89 1.31
CA GLY A 41 -7.79 -11.00 0.68
C GLY A 41 -7.16 -9.84 -0.10
N ILE A 42 -5.92 -10.00 -0.59
CA ILE A 42 -5.28 -8.98 -1.41
C ILE A 42 -6.09 -8.76 -2.70
N ASP A 43 -6.69 -9.82 -3.24
CA ASP A 43 -7.62 -9.76 -4.37
C ASP A 43 -8.84 -8.86 -4.06
N VAL A 44 -9.41 -8.97 -2.86
CA VAL A 44 -10.53 -8.12 -2.42
C VAL A 44 -10.10 -6.66 -2.27
N PHE A 45 -8.91 -6.44 -1.71
CA PHE A 45 -8.33 -5.10 -1.55
C PHE A 45 -8.10 -4.43 -2.91
N LEU A 46 -7.54 -5.16 -3.89
CA LEU A 46 -7.34 -4.68 -5.26
C LEU A 46 -8.65 -4.43 -6.00
N GLU A 47 -9.64 -5.31 -5.84
CA GLU A 47 -10.96 -5.15 -6.45
C GLU A 47 -11.66 -3.89 -5.90
N ALA A 48 -11.54 -3.64 -4.60
CA ALA A 48 -12.05 -2.41 -4.00
C ALA A 48 -11.38 -1.17 -4.60
N ALA A 49 -10.05 -1.20 -4.77
CA ALA A 49 -9.32 -0.11 -5.43
C ALA A 49 -9.81 0.13 -6.86
N TYR A 50 -9.95 -0.94 -7.64
CA TYR A 50 -10.40 -0.87 -9.03
C TYR A 50 -11.81 -0.28 -9.15
N ARG A 51 -12.75 -0.71 -8.33
CA ARG A 51 -14.14 -0.20 -8.34
C ARG A 51 -14.23 1.27 -7.94
N SER A 52 -13.29 1.75 -7.17
CA SER A 52 -13.27 3.14 -6.68
C SER A 52 -12.39 4.08 -7.49
N LEU A 53 -11.79 3.63 -8.60
CA LEU A 53 -10.83 4.43 -9.38
C LEU A 53 -11.35 5.80 -9.80
N TYR A 54 -12.62 5.88 -10.17
CA TYR A 54 -13.27 7.09 -10.67
C TYR A 54 -14.55 7.42 -9.88
N ASP A 55 -14.57 7.03 -8.61
CA ASP A 55 -15.70 7.31 -7.74
C ASP A 55 -15.77 8.80 -7.40
N THR A 56 -16.79 9.47 -7.92
CA THR A 56 -17.00 10.90 -7.75
C THR A 56 -17.52 11.28 -6.36
N GLU A 57 -17.95 10.33 -5.55
CA GLU A 57 -18.39 10.56 -4.17
C GLU A 57 -17.21 10.67 -3.20
N LEU A 58 -16.02 10.22 -3.60
CA LEU A 58 -14.82 10.35 -2.79
C LEU A 58 -14.42 11.83 -2.62
N GLN A 59 -14.48 12.29 -1.39
CA GLN A 59 -14.12 13.68 -1.03
C GLN A 59 -12.60 13.93 -1.03
N ARG A 60 -11.80 12.85 -0.98
CA ARG A 60 -10.33 12.90 -0.94
C ARG A 60 -9.75 11.80 -1.80
N GLN A 61 -8.60 12.06 -2.39
CA GLN A 61 -7.83 11.02 -3.06
C GLN A 61 -7.38 9.96 -2.04
N VAL A 62 -7.32 8.71 -2.47
CA VAL A 62 -6.93 7.58 -1.64
C VAL A 62 -5.63 6.98 -2.16
N LEU A 63 -4.68 6.79 -1.27
CA LEU A 63 -3.45 6.05 -1.52
C LEU A 63 -3.54 4.69 -0.82
N MET A 64 -3.60 3.63 -1.60
CA MET A 64 -3.68 2.26 -1.11
C MET A 64 -2.32 1.59 -1.19
N LEU A 65 -1.83 1.07 -0.06
CA LEU A 65 -0.54 0.40 0.06
C LEU A 65 -0.73 -1.11 0.24
N ILE A 66 -0.01 -1.91 -0.54
CA ILE A 66 0.06 -3.37 -0.38
C ILE A 66 1.47 -3.72 0.08
N GLN A 67 1.62 -3.99 1.38
CA GLN A 67 2.90 -4.19 2.06
C GLN A 67 3.08 -5.68 2.38
N VAL A 68 3.44 -6.46 1.38
CA VAL A 68 3.60 -7.93 1.50
C VAL A 68 4.91 -8.37 0.86
N PRO A 69 5.82 -9.04 1.60
CA PRO A 69 7.12 -9.44 1.06
C PRO A 69 6.97 -10.46 -0.06
N ALA A 70 7.52 -10.13 -1.24
CA ALA A 70 7.63 -11.02 -2.40
C ALA A 70 9.08 -11.44 -2.60
N TRP A 71 9.37 -12.14 -3.70
CA TRP A 71 10.75 -12.45 -4.06
C TRP A 71 11.42 -11.23 -4.69
N VAL A 72 11.79 -10.31 -3.82
CA VAL A 72 12.37 -9.02 -4.18
C VAL A 72 13.82 -9.18 -4.65
N LYS A 73 14.16 -8.46 -5.71
CA LYS A 73 15.51 -8.40 -6.27
C LYS A 73 16.31 -7.24 -5.68
N SER A 74 15.75 -6.04 -5.73
CA SER A 74 16.41 -4.81 -5.26
C SER A 74 15.39 -3.67 -5.17
N PRO A 75 15.67 -2.61 -4.39
CA PRO A 75 14.94 -1.36 -4.55
C PRO A 75 15.14 -0.80 -5.97
N ARG A 76 14.12 -0.16 -6.51
CA ARG A 76 14.17 0.44 -7.85
C ARG A 76 15.15 1.61 -7.88
N ALA A 77 16.16 1.52 -8.73
CA ALA A 77 17.20 2.55 -8.85
C ALA A 77 16.63 3.90 -9.38
N ASP A 78 15.67 3.84 -10.31
CA ASP A 78 15.00 5.04 -10.85
C ASP A 78 14.17 5.76 -9.77
N LEU A 79 13.46 5.02 -8.93
CA LEU A 79 12.71 5.58 -7.80
C LEU A 79 13.65 6.17 -6.73
N GLN A 80 14.74 5.47 -6.41
CA GLN A 80 15.76 5.98 -5.48
C GLN A 80 16.37 7.31 -5.97
N GLU A 81 16.65 7.40 -7.27
CA GLU A 81 17.20 8.62 -7.86
C GLU A 81 16.24 9.80 -7.71
N ARG A 82 14.95 9.59 -8.03
CA ARG A 82 13.93 10.62 -7.86
C ARG A 82 13.77 11.05 -6.39
N LEU A 83 13.80 10.11 -5.46
CA LEU A 83 13.74 10.43 -4.02
C LEU A 83 14.94 11.25 -3.54
N ARG A 84 16.12 11.04 -4.12
CA ARG A 84 17.32 11.85 -3.82
C ARG A 84 17.23 13.26 -4.41
N GLN A 85 16.77 13.37 -5.65
CA GLN A 85 16.65 14.66 -6.33
C GLN A 85 15.51 15.51 -5.77
N GLY A 86 14.39 14.88 -5.42
CA GLY A 86 13.17 15.58 -5.03
C GLY A 86 12.50 16.31 -6.19
N GLY A 87 11.40 16.98 -5.91
CA GLY A 87 10.70 17.82 -6.88
C GLY A 87 9.53 17.14 -7.58
N THR A 88 9.19 17.65 -8.76
CA THR A 88 8.11 17.15 -9.64
C THR A 88 8.73 16.73 -10.97
N TYR A 89 8.20 15.67 -11.57
CA TYR A 89 8.74 15.06 -12.78
C TYR A 89 7.79 15.26 -13.96
N ASN A 90 8.34 15.22 -15.17
CA ASN A 90 7.58 15.45 -16.40
C ASN A 90 6.85 14.21 -16.92
N GLU A 91 7.23 13.04 -16.44
CA GLU A 91 6.63 11.76 -16.82
C GLU A 91 6.64 10.79 -15.63
N PRO A 92 5.70 9.83 -15.56
CA PRO A 92 5.72 8.79 -14.56
C PRO A 92 6.90 7.83 -14.80
N LEU A 93 7.32 7.14 -13.75
CA LEU A 93 8.20 5.98 -13.91
C LEU A 93 7.49 4.88 -14.72
N PRO A 94 8.23 4.04 -15.46
CA PRO A 94 7.66 2.83 -16.01
C PRO A 94 7.03 2.00 -14.89
N GLU A 95 5.78 1.55 -15.09
CA GLU A 95 5.04 0.81 -14.07
C GLU A 95 5.05 1.48 -12.68
N PRO A 96 4.40 2.67 -12.54
CA PRO A 96 4.51 3.53 -11.36
C PRO A 96 3.64 3.04 -10.18
N VAL A 97 3.61 1.74 -9.96
CA VAL A 97 2.76 1.04 -8.99
C VAL A 97 3.56 0.17 -8.03
N ILE A 98 4.88 0.08 -8.20
CA ILE A 98 5.73 -0.81 -7.41
C ILE A 98 7.04 -0.12 -7.02
N THR A 99 7.51 -0.41 -5.82
CA THR A 99 8.70 0.24 -5.22
C THR A 99 10.00 -0.52 -5.42
N HIS A 100 9.93 -1.82 -5.67
CA HIS A 100 11.09 -2.70 -5.79
C HIS A 100 10.99 -3.57 -7.03
N ASP A 101 12.13 -3.94 -7.59
CA ASP A 101 12.22 -4.93 -8.65
C ASP A 101 12.05 -6.34 -8.10
N LEU A 102 11.32 -7.19 -8.81
CA LEU A 102 11.09 -8.59 -8.46
C LEU A 102 11.83 -9.52 -9.40
N HIS A 103 12.23 -10.71 -8.90
CA HIS A 103 12.81 -11.76 -9.74
C HIS A 103 11.81 -12.28 -10.78
N GLU A 104 10.52 -12.40 -10.41
CA GLU A 104 9.45 -12.93 -11.27
C GLU A 104 8.28 -11.95 -11.42
N ALA A 105 8.58 -10.68 -11.72
CA ALA A 105 7.57 -9.64 -11.89
C ALA A 105 6.49 -9.99 -12.94
N TRP A 106 6.84 -10.82 -13.94
CA TRP A 106 5.93 -11.27 -14.99
C TRP A 106 4.85 -12.24 -14.46
N ASN A 107 5.09 -12.91 -13.34
CA ASN A 107 4.19 -13.90 -12.74
C ASN A 107 3.61 -13.43 -11.38
N ASP A 108 3.84 -12.19 -11.01
CA ASP A 108 3.34 -11.66 -9.74
C ASP A 108 1.84 -11.36 -9.81
N PRO A 109 0.99 -11.92 -8.90
CA PRO A 109 -0.45 -11.77 -8.99
C PRO A 109 -0.95 -10.34 -8.75
N VAL A 110 -0.28 -9.55 -7.91
CA VAL A 110 -0.63 -8.13 -7.69
C VAL A 110 -0.36 -7.33 -8.96
N LEU A 111 0.85 -7.47 -9.53
CA LEU A 111 1.20 -6.78 -10.77
C LEU A 111 0.31 -7.21 -11.94
N ASN A 112 0.00 -8.50 -12.04
CA ASN A 112 -0.88 -9.01 -13.09
C ASN A 112 -2.30 -8.44 -12.98
N PHE A 113 -2.82 -8.28 -11.75
CA PHE A 113 -4.10 -7.61 -11.54
C PHE A 113 -4.04 -6.14 -12.00
N LEU A 114 -3.05 -5.39 -11.55
CA LEU A 114 -2.89 -3.98 -11.90
C LEU A 114 -2.75 -3.78 -13.42
N ARG A 115 -1.94 -4.60 -14.06
CA ARG A 115 -1.73 -4.56 -15.53
C ARG A 115 -2.99 -4.90 -16.30
N SER A 116 -3.67 -5.98 -15.94
CA SER A 116 -4.88 -6.43 -16.64
C SER A 116 -6.06 -5.45 -16.50
N HIS A 117 -6.08 -4.65 -15.44
CA HIS A 117 -7.11 -3.64 -15.19
C HIS A 117 -6.69 -2.22 -15.59
N GLY A 118 -5.52 -2.07 -16.22
CA GLY A 118 -5.00 -0.76 -16.64
C GLY A 118 -4.75 0.22 -15.51
N MET A 119 -4.47 -0.29 -14.32
CA MET A 119 -4.21 0.54 -13.12
C MET A 119 -2.75 0.98 -13.07
N LYS A 120 -2.49 2.22 -13.42
CA LYS A 120 -1.13 2.81 -13.49
C LYS A 120 -1.03 4.16 -12.78
N ASN A 121 -1.93 4.41 -11.84
CA ASN A 121 -1.92 5.65 -11.07
C ASN A 121 -2.02 6.92 -11.94
N ASP A 122 -2.93 6.89 -12.93
CA ASP A 122 -3.21 8.07 -13.73
C ASP A 122 -3.67 9.24 -12.85
N LYS A 123 -3.33 10.46 -13.26
CA LYS A 123 -3.64 11.66 -12.48
C LYS A 123 -5.12 11.80 -12.15
N GLU A 124 -5.98 11.41 -13.09
CA GLU A 124 -7.44 11.54 -13.00
C GLU A 124 -8.10 10.51 -12.08
N SER A 125 -7.42 9.41 -11.76
CA SER A 125 -7.99 8.41 -10.84
C SER A 125 -8.05 8.93 -9.41
N CYS A 126 -9.14 8.64 -8.71
CA CYS A 126 -9.31 9.02 -7.30
C CYS A 126 -8.52 8.12 -6.35
N VAL A 127 -8.20 6.90 -6.78
CA VAL A 127 -7.47 5.89 -6.01
C VAL A 127 -6.14 5.58 -6.67
N LYS A 128 -5.06 5.64 -5.88
CA LYS A 128 -3.71 5.25 -6.28
C LYS A 128 -3.30 4.00 -5.52
N VAL A 129 -2.56 3.11 -6.15
CA VAL A 129 -2.09 1.85 -5.54
C VAL A 129 -0.58 1.79 -5.64
N ILE A 130 0.09 1.51 -4.52
CA ILE A 130 1.53 1.24 -4.47
C ILE A 130 1.75 -0.14 -3.85
N PHE A 131 2.39 -1.00 -4.60
CA PHE A 131 2.85 -2.30 -4.16
C PHE A 131 4.25 -2.19 -3.55
N VAL A 132 4.37 -2.59 -2.29
CA VAL A 132 5.60 -2.55 -1.49
C VAL A 132 5.99 -4.01 -1.18
N PRO A 133 6.76 -4.67 -2.08
CA PRO A 133 6.98 -6.11 -2.02
C PRO A 133 8.18 -6.52 -1.18
N CYS A 134 8.51 -5.77 -0.14
CA CYS A 134 9.71 -6.02 0.67
C CYS A 134 9.38 -6.06 2.16
N TYR A 135 10.31 -6.61 2.95
CA TYR A 135 10.29 -6.41 4.40
C TYR A 135 10.66 -4.97 4.74
N LEU A 136 9.86 -4.36 5.61
CA LEU A 136 10.06 -3.00 6.09
C LEU A 136 10.80 -3.05 7.43
N ASP A 137 12.10 -3.24 7.37
CA ASP A 137 13.02 -3.33 8.51
C ASP A 137 13.77 -2.02 8.81
N GLY A 138 13.52 -0.99 7.99
CA GLY A 138 14.21 0.31 8.06
C GLY A 138 15.40 0.42 7.12
N ASN A 139 15.73 -0.63 6.37
CA ASN A 139 16.85 -0.67 5.42
C ASN A 139 16.39 -1.16 4.03
N ASP A 140 15.13 -0.91 3.69
CA ASP A 140 14.54 -1.38 2.44
C ASP A 140 15.01 -0.62 1.20
N GLY A 141 15.75 0.48 1.36
CA GLY A 141 16.29 1.30 0.28
C GLY A 141 15.31 2.29 -0.34
N ILE A 142 14.04 2.29 0.08
CA ILE A 142 12.99 3.20 -0.42
C ILE A 142 12.34 3.98 0.72
N PHE A 143 11.69 3.32 1.67
CA PHE A 143 11.03 4.00 2.80
C PHE A 143 12.00 4.36 3.92
N GLU A 144 13.01 3.54 4.15
CA GLU A 144 14.01 3.72 5.22
C GLU A 144 13.36 3.90 6.60
N LYS A 145 12.25 3.19 6.81
CA LYS A 145 11.47 3.16 8.04
C LYS A 145 10.97 1.76 8.34
N PRO A 146 11.03 1.32 9.60
CA PRO A 146 10.46 0.05 9.99
C PRO A 146 8.92 0.07 9.86
N TYR A 147 8.35 -1.11 9.70
CA TYR A 147 6.92 -1.31 9.46
C TYR A 147 6.03 -0.53 10.44
N TYR A 148 6.30 -0.60 11.74
CA TYR A 148 5.46 0.07 12.73
C TYR A 148 5.53 1.60 12.65
N ASP A 149 6.65 2.15 12.20
CA ASP A 149 6.75 3.58 11.96
C ASP A 149 5.90 4.01 10.76
N LEU A 150 5.79 3.17 9.74
CA LEU A 150 4.91 3.44 8.60
C LEU A 150 3.44 3.23 8.96
N LEU A 151 3.11 2.17 9.69
CA LEU A 151 1.75 1.84 10.14
C LEU A 151 1.08 3.04 10.84
N ILE A 152 1.80 3.73 11.72
CA ILE A 152 1.29 4.93 12.40
C ILE A 152 0.85 6.02 11.40
N GLY A 153 1.39 6.02 10.19
CA GLY A 153 1.04 6.96 9.12
C GLY A 153 -0.29 6.69 8.45
N ASP A 154 -0.81 5.47 8.55
CA ASP A 154 -2.04 5.05 7.89
C ASP A 154 -3.28 5.69 8.54
N ASP A 155 -4.31 5.93 7.73
CA ASP A 155 -5.62 6.36 8.19
C ASP A 155 -6.53 5.17 8.44
N LEU A 156 -6.32 4.07 7.72
CA LEU A 156 -7.07 2.83 7.83
C LEU A 156 -6.19 1.66 7.43
N ALA A 157 -6.23 0.59 8.19
CA ALA A 157 -5.67 -0.70 7.82
C ALA A 157 -6.80 -1.68 7.43
N ALA A 158 -6.65 -2.40 6.32
CA ALA A 158 -7.66 -3.31 5.84
C ALA A 158 -7.08 -4.72 5.66
N TYR A 159 -7.69 -5.69 6.34
CA TYR A 159 -7.27 -7.09 6.36
C TYR A 159 -8.44 -8.00 5.98
N PRO A 160 -8.83 -8.03 4.69
CA PRO A 160 -10.02 -8.77 4.23
C PRO A 160 -9.73 -10.26 4.03
N SER A 161 -9.11 -10.92 5.02
CA SER A 161 -8.70 -12.32 4.96
C SER A 161 -9.87 -13.28 4.80
N TYR A 162 -9.71 -14.29 3.96
CA TYR A 162 -10.64 -15.41 3.84
C TYR A 162 -10.50 -16.42 4.98
N TYR A 163 -9.32 -16.53 5.55
CA TYR A 163 -9.06 -17.35 6.72
C TYR A 163 -7.82 -16.85 7.47
N GLU A 164 -7.97 -16.66 8.76
CA GLU A 164 -6.89 -16.28 9.67
C GLU A 164 -7.18 -16.84 11.06
N PRO A 165 -6.38 -17.78 11.61
CA PRO A 165 -6.65 -18.37 12.91
C PRO A 165 -6.80 -17.35 14.03
N TRP A 166 -5.97 -16.31 14.04
CA TRP A 166 -6.10 -15.18 14.95
C TRP A 166 -6.11 -13.85 14.19
N GLY A 167 -5.00 -13.41 13.63
CA GLY A 167 -4.80 -12.14 12.95
C GLY A 167 -4.07 -11.11 13.82
N TYR A 168 -2.75 -11.19 13.83
CA TYR A 168 -1.92 -10.24 14.58
C TYR A 168 -1.91 -8.85 13.93
N THR A 169 -2.02 -8.76 12.61
CA THR A 169 -1.99 -7.48 11.88
C THR A 169 -3.14 -6.54 12.27
N PRO A 170 -4.40 -6.96 12.38
CA PRO A 170 -5.46 -6.09 12.90
C PRO A 170 -5.26 -5.73 14.37
N LEU A 171 -4.76 -6.65 15.20
CA LEU A 171 -4.43 -6.36 16.58
C LEU A 171 -3.33 -5.28 16.70
N GLU A 172 -2.29 -5.40 15.88
CA GLU A 172 -1.20 -4.41 15.82
C GLU A 172 -1.72 -3.04 15.36
N ALA A 173 -2.56 -2.98 14.33
CA ALA A 173 -3.16 -1.73 13.88
C ALA A 173 -3.91 -1.02 15.02
N VAL A 174 -4.75 -1.74 15.75
CA VAL A 174 -5.47 -1.21 16.92
C VAL A 174 -4.51 -0.76 18.02
N ALA A 175 -3.45 -1.53 18.31
CA ALA A 175 -2.45 -1.19 19.30
C ALA A 175 -1.72 0.13 18.96
N PHE A 176 -1.56 0.42 17.68
CA PHE A 176 -0.98 1.69 17.19
C PHE A 176 -2.03 2.78 16.90
N HIS A 177 -3.26 2.59 17.38
CA HIS A 177 -4.37 3.53 17.19
C HIS A 177 -4.74 3.79 15.72
N VAL A 178 -4.54 2.80 14.87
CA VAL A 178 -4.97 2.83 13.47
C VAL A 178 -6.29 2.07 13.37
N PRO A 179 -7.37 2.70 12.93
CA PRO A 179 -8.62 1.98 12.64
C PRO A 179 -8.38 0.84 11.66
N CYS A 180 -9.03 -0.29 11.85
CA CYS A 180 -8.88 -1.40 10.93
C CYS A 180 -10.19 -2.06 10.54
N ILE A 181 -10.20 -2.60 9.34
CA ILE A 181 -11.24 -3.50 8.82
C ILE A 181 -10.67 -4.91 8.83
N THR A 182 -11.39 -5.85 9.39
CA THR A 182 -11.09 -7.28 9.31
C THR A 182 -12.37 -8.06 9.03
N THR A 183 -12.27 -9.37 8.90
CA THR A 183 -13.41 -10.22 8.60
C THR A 183 -13.78 -11.11 9.79
N SER A 184 -15.01 -11.58 9.83
CA SER A 184 -15.45 -12.63 10.76
C SER A 184 -14.86 -14.02 10.44
N LEU A 185 -13.99 -14.11 9.43
CA LEU A 185 -13.22 -15.31 9.08
C LEU A 185 -11.84 -15.32 9.77
N SER A 186 -11.55 -14.30 10.59
CA SER A 186 -10.37 -14.23 11.45
C SER A 186 -10.77 -14.33 12.91
N GLY A 187 -9.91 -14.96 13.71
CA GLY A 187 -10.14 -15.09 15.16
C GLY A 187 -10.27 -13.75 15.86
N PHE A 188 -9.40 -12.77 15.49
CA PHE A 188 -9.50 -11.41 16.01
C PHE A 188 -10.82 -10.73 15.62
N GLY A 189 -11.27 -10.90 14.36
CA GLY A 189 -12.53 -10.32 13.91
C GLY A 189 -13.74 -10.88 14.67
N VAL A 190 -13.77 -12.19 14.92
CA VAL A 190 -14.81 -12.82 15.74
C VAL A 190 -14.77 -12.28 17.16
N TRP A 191 -13.59 -12.26 17.77
CA TRP A 191 -13.42 -11.73 19.15
C TRP A 191 -13.89 -10.27 19.25
N ALA A 192 -13.49 -9.41 18.33
CA ALA A 192 -13.85 -8.00 18.35
C ALA A 192 -15.35 -7.72 18.17
N CYS A 193 -16.07 -8.62 17.49
CA CYS A 193 -17.53 -8.51 17.33
C CYS A 193 -18.31 -9.06 18.53
N THR A 194 -17.67 -9.85 19.41
CA THR A 194 -18.35 -10.51 20.55
C THR A 194 -17.95 -9.94 21.91
N SER A 195 -16.97 -9.05 21.93
CA SER A 195 -16.46 -8.36 23.13
C SER A 195 -17.10 -6.98 23.28
#